data_6cf55ae6716fa44dd6f86cc2bead5ac3
#
_entry.id   6cf55ae6716fa44dd6f86cc2bead5ac3
#
_cell.length_a   1.000
_cell.length_b   1.000
_cell.length_c   1.000
_cell.angle_alpha   90.00
_cell.angle_beta   90.00
_cell.angle_gamma   90.00
#
_symmetry.space_group_name_H-M   'P 1'
#
loop_
_entity.id
_entity.type
_entity.pdbx_description
1 polymer ?
#
loop_
_entity_poly.entity_id
_entity_poly.type
_entity_poly.pdbx_seq_one_letter_code
_entity_poly.pdbx_strand_id
1 'polypeptide(L)'
;KKSIKKLIEILSTEYKYVSVLGTDCFGKEYTSLRTGTSIKNSNWNERGFVLKVYNGINYSEFSFDYISYDSVENLAEQIKEKIKTYISLFNENEVNHYPVLEEEEIAKFFKDKVDVYPTTVSDKEILNKITNINKNAIVLSDKILDVRAAYNYLHVNKIFMSNKKDLEQSYLWSEGIVQCITTNEEDTRFNYKVFSGLKGVEIIDEMESSIKEVVDTALKALEAKPIIPGMYDVICSPEVSGLIAHEAFGHGVEMDMFLKERAKAKEYIGQHIASPLVTMRDGATSERHMSSYLFDDEGVLGQDTVIIDKGVLKCGISDTLSALKLGEKPTGNGKRESFERKAYSRMTNTFFEKGYCKLEEMIKSIDYGFLLDVPMSGMEDPKSWGIQCMVNFAYEIKDGKLTGKIFSPIVLTGYVPDLLKSISMISDEICLEGSGACGKGYKEYVKVSSGGPYIKARVRLG
;
A
#
# COMPACT_ATOMS: atom_id res chain seq x y z
N LYS A 1 -9.00 -22.70 -15.91
CA LYS A 1 -7.84 -22.72 -16.82
C LYS A 1 -8.23 -23.16 -18.24
N LYS A 2 -8.88 -24.34 -18.45
CA LYS A 2 -9.18 -24.86 -19.81
C LYS A 2 -9.93 -23.85 -20.67
N SER A 3 -10.97 -23.19 -20.13
CA SER A 3 -11.74 -22.19 -20.86
C SER A 3 -10.91 -20.95 -21.20
N ILE A 4 -10.07 -20.48 -20.29
CA ILE A 4 -9.16 -19.35 -20.52
C ILE A 4 -8.16 -19.68 -21.63
N LYS A 5 -7.53 -20.86 -21.57
CA LYS A 5 -6.58 -21.29 -22.59
C LYS A 5 -7.24 -21.33 -23.96
N LYS A 6 -8.43 -21.90 -24.07
CA LYS A 6 -9.19 -21.95 -25.32
C LYS A 6 -9.54 -20.53 -25.84
N LEU A 7 -9.92 -19.59 -24.97
CA LEU A 7 -10.17 -18.20 -25.36
C LEU A 7 -8.92 -17.53 -25.94
N ILE A 8 -7.78 -17.71 -25.26
CA ILE A 8 -6.49 -17.18 -25.74
C ILE A 8 -6.12 -17.80 -27.09
N GLU A 9 -6.24 -19.11 -27.25
CA GLU A 9 -5.95 -19.82 -28.52
C GLU A 9 -6.80 -19.27 -29.66
N ILE A 10 -8.11 -19.08 -29.47
CA ILE A 10 -9.03 -18.54 -30.50
C ILE A 10 -8.64 -17.10 -30.88
N LEU A 11 -8.43 -16.22 -29.89
CA LEU A 11 -8.13 -14.82 -30.15
C LEU A 11 -6.72 -14.61 -30.73
N SER A 12 -5.75 -15.45 -30.38
CA SER A 12 -4.38 -15.38 -30.88
C SER A 12 -4.24 -15.75 -32.35
N THR A 13 -5.28 -16.27 -33.00
CA THR A 13 -5.32 -16.44 -34.47
C THR A 13 -5.36 -15.11 -35.19
N GLU A 14 -5.87 -14.04 -34.57
CA GLU A 14 -6.03 -12.71 -35.16
C GLU A 14 -5.19 -11.64 -34.48
N TYR A 15 -4.92 -11.79 -33.17
CA TYR A 15 -4.25 -10.76 -32.36
C TYR A 15 -2.87 -11.21 -31.89
N LYS A 16 -1.87 -10.32 -32.00
CA LYS A 16 -0.47 -10.60 -31.67
C LYS A 16 -0.24 -10.81 -30.17
N TYR A 17 -1.07 -10.21 -29.32
CA TYR A 17 -0.98 -10.35 -27.87
C TYR A 17 -2.39 -10.53 -27.31
N VAL A 18 -2.54 -11.56 -26.50
CA VAL A 18 -3.75 -11.88 -25.76
C VAL A 18 -3.36 -12.38 -24.37
N SER A 19 -3.94 -11.81 -23.34
CA SER A 19 -3.78 -12.31 -21.96
C SER A 19 -5.09 -12.26 -21.19
N VAL A 20 -5.21 -13.10 -20.17
CA VAL A 20 -6.34 -13.12 -19.25
C VAL A 20 -5.82 -13.16 -17.82
N LEU A 21 -6.23 -12.18 -17.02
CA LEU A 21 -6.15 -12.23 -15.56
C LEU A 21 -7.47 -12.79 -15.01
N GLY A 22 -7.43 -13.80 -14.17
CA GLY A 22 -8.57 -14.26 -13.37
C GLY A 22 -8.32 -13.98 -11.90
N THR A 23 -9.29 -13.41 -11.21
CA THR A 23 -9.24 -13.06 -9.79
C THR A 23 -10.37 -13.76 -9.05
N ASP A 24 -10.09 -14.34 -7.88
CA ASP A 24 -11.06 -14.92 -6.94
C ASP A 24 -10.57 -14.62 -5.52
N CYS A 25 -11.03 -13.51 -4.96
CA CYS A 25 -10.65 -13.01 -3.65
C CYS A 25 -11.83 -13.08 -2.69
N PHE A 26 -11.65 -13.65 -1.53
CA PHE A 26 -12.69 -13.75 -0.51
C PHE A 26 -12.14 -13.61 0.90
N GLY A 27 -12.91 -12.98 1.76
CA GLY A 27 -12.56 -12.76 3.15
C GLY A 27 -13.72 -12.18 3.95
N LYS A 28 -13.46 -11.93 5.22
CA LYS A 28 -14.43 -11.37 6.17
C LYS A 28 -13.81 -10.31 7.05
N GLU A 29 -14.62 -9.40 7.53
CA GLU A 29 -14.29 -8.42 8.56
C GLU A 29 -15.13 -8.70 9.81
N TYR A 30 -14.48 -8.71 10.96
CA TYR A 30 -15.04 -8.85 12.30
C TYR A 30 -14.77 -7.58 13.06
N THR A 31 -15.80 -7.00 13.67
CA THR A 31 -15.67 -5.75 14.42
C THR A 31 -16.39 -5.87 15.76
N SER A 32 -15.78 -5.33 16.81
CA SER A 32 -16.38 -5.15 18.13
C SER A 32 -16.23 -3.69 18.55
N LEU A 33 -17.34 -3.10 18.96
CA LEU A 33 -17.49 -1.78 19.56
C LEU A 33 -18.23 -1.95 20.89
N ARG A 34 -18.27 -0.89 21.71
CA ARG A 34 -19.12 -0.86 22.93
C ARG A 34 -20.60 -1.13 22.61
N THR A 35 -21.06 -0.66 21.45
CA THR A 35 -22.47 -0.75 21.02
C THR A 35 -22.84 -2.09 20.42
N GLY A 36 -21.89 -2.95 20.10
CA GLY A 36 -22.17 -4.27 19.51
C GLY A 36 -21.05 -4.81 18.62
N THR A 37 -21.34 -5.95 18.04
CA THR A 37 -20.40 -6.69 17.20
C THR A 37 -20.98 -6.91 15.80
N SER A 38 -20.14 -7.06 14.79
CA SER A 38 -20.57 -7.37 13.44
C SER A 38 -19.59 -8.29 12.72
N ILE A 39 -20.12 -9.07 11.80
CA ILE A 39 -19.38 -9.85 10.81
C ILE A 39 -19.92 -9.47 9.45
N LYS A 40 -19.05 -9.13 8.52
CA LYS A 40 -19.41 -8.84 7.12
C LYS A 40 -18.39 -9.42 6.16
N ASN A 41 -18.74 -9.51 4.90
CA ASN A 41 -17.75 -9.81 3.86
C ASN A 41 -16.72 -8.70 3.79
N SER A 42 -15.46 -9.06 3.50
CA SER A 42 -14.42 -8.07 3.24
C SER A 42 -14.81 -7.19 2.05
N ASN A 43 -14.53 -5.90 2.12
CA ASN A 43 -14.76 -4.97 1.01
C ASN A 43 -13.87 -5.27 -0.20
N TRP A 44 -12.87 -6.14 -0.05
CA TRP A 44 -11.95 -6.57 -1.10
C TRP A 44 -12.36 -7.88 -1.78
N ASN A 45 -13.55 -8.41 -1.46
CA ASN A 45 -14.08 -9.60 -2.12
C ASN A 45 -14.38 -9.27 -3.58
N GLU A 46 -13.79 -10.04 -4.48
CA GLU A 46 -14.05 -9.91 -5.91
C GLU A 46 -13.89 -11.25 -6.63
N ARG A 47 -14.61 -11.42 -7.73
CA ARG A 47 -14.45 -12.54 -8.63
C ARG A 47 -14.74 -12.14 -10.06
N GLY A 48 -13.77 -12.34 -10.94
CA GLY A 48 -13.93 -12.00 -12.36
C GLY A 48 -12.66 -12.17 -13.16
N PHE A 49 -12.74 -11.74 -14.41
CA PHE A 49 -11.68 -11.88 -15.40
C PHE A 49 -11.47 -10.57 -16.15
N VAL A 50 -10.21 -10.30 -16.51
CA VAL A 50 -9.83 -9.23 -17.43
C VAL A 50 -9.09 -9.85 -18.60
N LEU A 51 -9.64 -9.70 -19.79
CA LEU A 51 -8.96 -10.00 -21.02
C LEU A 51 -8.29 -8.74 -21.54
N LYS A 52 -7.01 -8.81 -21.91
CA LYS A 52 -6.26 -7.75 -22.58
C LYS A 52 -5.82 -8.24 -23.96
N VAL A 53 -6.10 -7.45 -24.99
CA VAL A 53 -5.80 -7.77 -26.38
C VAL A 53 -5.07 -6.59 -27.03
N TYR A 54 -3.98 -6.87 -27.76
CA TYR A 54 -3.38 -5.89 -28.68
C TYR A 54 -4.19 -5.85 -29.98
N ASN A 55 -4.89 -4.76 -30.20
CA ASN A 55 -5.84 -4.60 -31.32
C ASN A 55 -5.21 -4.14 -32.64
N GLY A 56 -3.87 -4.10 -32.72
CA GLY A 56 -3.11 -3.62 -33.87
C GLY A 56 -2.60 -2.18 -33.73
N ILE A 57 -3.17 -1.40 -32.80
CA ILE A 57 -2.83 0.01 -32.53
C ILE A 57 -2.43 0.17 -31.06
N ASN A 58 -3.27 -0.30 -30.17
CA ASN A 58 -3.09 -0.22 -28.72
C ASN A 58 -3.70 -1.45 -28.03
N TYR A 59 -3.95 -1.36 -26.72
CA TYR A 59 -4.51 -2.45 -25.94
C TYR A 59 -5.98 -2.17 -25.59
N SER A 60 -6.83 -3.14 -25.93
CA SER A 60 -8.24 -3.18 -25.51
C SER A 60 -8.39 -4.13 -24.31
N GLU A 61 -9.17 -3.75 -23.31
CA GLU A 61 -9.48 -4.60 -22.16
C GLU A 61 -10.98 -4.87 -22.06
N PHE A 62 -11.33 -6.08 -21.65
CA PHE A 62 -12.71 -6.53 -21.47
C PHE A 62 -12.83 -7.28 -20.17
N SER A 63 -13.77 -6.86 -19.32
CA SER A 63 -14.06 -7.50 -18.05
C SER A 63 -15.29 -8.37 -18.15
N PHE A 64 -15.27 -9.53 -17.50
CA PHE A 64 -16.42 -10.44 -17.38
C PHE A 64 -16.29 -11.28 -16.10
N ASP A 65 -17.42 -11.69 -15.54
CA ASP A 65 -17.52 -12.44 -14.28
C ASP A 65 -17.59 -13.96 -14.48
N TYR A 66 -17.86 -14.41 -15.71
CA TYR A 66 -18.03 -15.82 -16.00
C TYR A 66 -17.43 -16.23 -17.34
N ILE A 67 -16.81 -17.41 -17.37
CA ILE A 67 -16.34 -18.08 -18.59
C ILE A 67 -16.58 -19.60 -18.49
N SER A 68 -17.24 -20.18 -19.48
CA SER A 68 -17.38 -21.64 -19.62
C SER A 68 -16.69 -22.16 -20.86
N TYR A 69 -16.39 -23.46 -20.88
CA TYR A 69 -15.76 -24.08 -22.05
C TYR A 69 -16.69 -24.12 -23.26
N ASP A 70 -17.99 -24.25 -23.00
CA ASP A 70 -19.03 -24.39 -24.07
C ASP A 70 -19.42 -23.03 -24.67
N SER A 71 -19.24 -21.92 -23.96
CA SER A 71 -19.59 -20.58 -24.43
C SER A 71 -18.41 -19.74 -24.90
N VAL A 72 -17.19 -20.29 -24.87
CA VAL A 72 -15.96 -19.52 -25.12
C VAL A 72 -15.86 -19.02 -26.55
N GLU A 73 -16.33 -19.78 -27.55
CA GLU A 73 -16.34 -19.34 -28.95
C GLU A 73 -17.25 -18.12 -29.14
N ASN A 74 -18.45 -18.15 -28.58
CA ASN A 74 -19.37 -17.02 -28.63
C ASN A 74 -18.79 -15.77 -27.95
N LEU A 75 -18.16 -15.94 -26.79
CA LEU A 75 -17.45 -14.84 -26.11
C LEU A 75 -16.34 -14.26 -27.00
N ALA A 76 -15.53 -15.11 -27.63
CA ALA A 76 -14.46 -14.66 -28.53
C ALA A 76 -15.01 -13.84 -29.72
N GLU A 77 -16.09 -14.27 -30.36
CA GLU A 77 -16.71 -13.54 -31.47
C GLU A 77 -17.27 -12.19 -31.01
N GLN A 78 -17.94 -12.12 -29.87
CA GLN A 78 -18.42 -10.86 -29.29
C GLN A 78 -17.27 -9.88 -29.03
N ILE A 79 -16.12 -10.37 -28.53
CA ILE A 79 -14.91 -9.56 -28.29
C ILE A 79 -14.35 -9.03 -29.61
N LYS A 80 -14.23 -9.88 -30.64
CA LYS A 80 -13.75 -9.46 -31.98
C LYS A 80 -14.64 -8.38 -32.59
N GLU A 81 -15.96 -8.51 -32.49
CA GLU A 81 -16.91 -7.49 -32.97
C GLU A 81 -16.75 -6.17 -32.24
N LYS A 82 -16.61 -6.21 -30.90
CA LYS A 82 -16.35 -5.00 -30.11
C LYS A 82 -15.03 -4.33 -30.49
N ILE A 83 -13.95 -5.10 -30.68
CA ILE A 83 -12.65 -4.55 -31.10
C ILE A 83 -12.78 -3.87 -32.47
N LYS A 84 -13.43 -4.51 -33.45
CA LYS A 84 -13.68 -3.92 -34.79
C LYS A 84 -14.46 -2.61 -34.68
N THR A 85 -15.50 -2.59 -33.85
CA THR A 85 -16.28 -1.38 -33.60
C THR A 85 -15.44 -0.27 -32.99
N TYR A 86 -14.64 -0.57 -31.96
CA TYR A 86 -13.75 0.43 -31.34
C TYR A 86 -12.74 1.00 -32.31
N ILE A 87 -12.08 0.14 -33.11
CA ILE A 87 -11.09 0.58 -34.09
C ILE A 87 -11.74 1.51 -35.12
N SER A 88 -12.96 1.22 -35.56
CA SER A 88 -13.69 2.06 -36.57
C SER A 88 -14.04 3.46 -36.03
N LEU A 89 -14.03 3.67 -34.72
CA LEU A 89 -14.29 4.96 -34.09
C LEU A 89 -13.00 5.78 -33.87
N PHE A 90 -11.83 5.20 -34.11
CA PHE A 90 -10.57 5.90 -33.86
C PHE A 90 -10.33 6.98 -34.96
N ASN A 91 -9.97 8.17 -34.48
CA ASN A 91 -9.35 9.18 -35.34
C ASN A 91 -7.84 8.93 -35.37
N GLU A 92 -7.28 8.58 -36.49
CA GLU A 92 -5.85 8.20 -36.65
C GLU A 92 -4.88 9.23 -36.06
N ASN A 93 -5.25 10.50 -36.02
CA ASN A 93 -4.42 11.59 -35.51
C ASN A 93 -4.47 11.73 -33.97
N GLU A 94 -5.40 11.08 -33.28
CA GLU A 94 -5.64 11.21 -31.85
C GLU A 94 -5.36 9.94 -31.06
N VAL A 95 -4.99 8.85 -31.74
CA VAL A 95 -4.82 7.54 -31.11
C VAL A 95 -3.42 7.35 -30.55
N ASN A 96 -3.34 6.92 -29.32
CA ASN A 96 -2.10 6.48 -28.71
C ASN A 96 -1.67 5.13 -29.28
N HIS A 97 -0.59 5.11 -30.05
CA HIS A 97 0.04 3.88 -30.53
C HIS A 97 0.94 3.29 -29.47
N TYR A 98 0.88 1.97 -29.32
CA TYR A 98 1.75 1.20 -28.44
C TYR A 98 2.50 0.12 -29.23
N PRO A 99 3.74 -0.22 -28.86
CA PRO A 99 4.39 -1.43 -29.36
C PRO A 99 3.67 -2.68 -28.83
N VAL A 100 3.87 -3.79 -29.50
CA VAL A 100 3.40 -5.10 -29.01
C VAL A 100 4.23 -5.49 -27.79
N LEU A 101 3.58 -5.93 -26.73
CA LEU A 101 4.25 -6.46 -25.55
C LEU A 101 4.99 -7.75 -25.88
N GLU A 102 6.27 -7.76 -25.61
CA GLU A 102 7.10 -8.96 -25.70
C GLU A 102 7.19 -9.62 -24.34
N GLU A 103 6.94 -10.92 -24.30
CA GLU A 103 6.96 -11.70 -23.06
C GLU A 103 7.98 -12.84 -23.16
N GLU A 104 8.58 -13.17 -22.04
CA GLU A 104 9.33 -14.41 -21.86
C GLU A 104 8.37 -15.59 -21.56
N GLU A 105 8.76 -16.80 -21.91
CA GLU A 105 8.00 -17.99 -21.58
C GLU A 105 8.22 -18.35 -20.11
N ILE A 106 7.16 -18.29 -19.31
CA ILE A 106 7.22 -18.51 -17.86
C ILE A 106 5.98 -19.27 -17.40
N ALA A 107 6.21 -20.37 -16.67
CA ALA A 107 5.19 -21.07 -15.91
C ALA A 107 5.61 -21.11 -14.43
N LYS A 108 4.84 -20.48 -13.56
CA LYS A 108 5.11 -20.43 -12.10
C LYS A 108 3.83 -20.55 -11.30
N PHE A 109 3.95 -21.26 -10.19
CA PHE A 109 2.91 -21.36 -9.18
C PHE A 109 3.48 -20.95 -7.82
N PHE A 110 2.73 -20.14 -7.08
CA PHE A 110 3.06 -19.71 -5.73
C PHE A 110 1.86 -19.91 -4.81
N LYS A 111 2.09 -20.53 -3.67
CA LYS A 111 1.12 -20.64 -2.59
C LYS A 111 1.81 -20.32 -1.28
N ASP A 112 1.38 -19.22 -0.66
CA ASP A 112 1.87 -18.88 0.68
C ASP A 112 1.10 -19.63 1.77
N LYS A 113 1.66 -19.65 2.98
CA LYS A 113 1.08 -20.32 4.14
C LYS A 113 1.03 -19.31 5.29
N VAL A 114 -0.02 -19.41 6.08
CA VAL A 114 -0.18 -18.71 7.35
C VAL A 114 -0.30 -19.73 8.48
N ASP A 115 -0.02 -19.34 9.70
CA ASP A 115 -0.03 -20.28 10.84
C ASP A 115 -1.44 -20.80 11.11
N VAL A 116 -2.44 -19.90 11.15
CA VAL A 116 -3.84 -20.28 11.39
C VAL A 116 -4.75 -19.69 10.30
N TYR A 117 -5.20 -20.54 9.38
CA TYR A 117 -6.14 -20.12 8.35
C TYR A 117 -7.50 -19.71 8.96
N PRO A 118 -8.05 -18.53 8.63
CA PRO A 118 -9.35 -18.09 9.15
C PRO A 118 -10.51 -19.05 8.85
N THR A 119 -10.43 -19.79 7.76
CA THR A 119 -11.44 -20.78 7.37
C THR A 119 -11.41 -22.06 8.21
N THR A 120 -10.37 -22.26 9.02
CA THR A 120 -10.27 -23.39 9.96
C THR A 120 -10.75 -23.05 11.37
N VAL A 121 -11.07 -21.77 11.62
CA VAL A 121 -11.57 -21.25 12.88
C VAL A 121 -13.03 -20.80 12.69
N SER A 122 -13.91 -21.08 13.64
CA SER A 122 -15.30 -20.66 13.53
C SER A 122 -15.44 -19.13 13.65
N ASP A 123 -16.42 -18.56 12.90
CA ASP A 123 -16.74 -17.13 13.00
C ASP A 123 -17.00 -16.68 14.43
N LYS A 124 -17.67 -17.54 15.23
CA LYS A 124 -17.95 -17.29 16.64
C LYS A 124 -16.67 -17.18 17.48
N GLU A 125 -15.69 -18.01 17.22
CA GLU A 125 -14.42 -18.00 17.95
C GLU A 125 -13.61 -16.75 17.62
N ILE A 126 -13.47 -16.39 16.34
CA ILE A 126 -12.82 -15.15 15.92
C ILE A 126 -13.51 -13.94 16.54
N LEU A 127 -14.85 -13.87 16.45
CA LEU A 127 -15.61 -12.77 17.02
C LEU A 127 -15.45 -12.68 18.55
N ASN A 128 -15.37 -13.82 19.24
CA ASN A 128 -15.12 -13.85 20.67
C ASN A 128 -13.75 -13.28 21.04
N LYS A 129 -12.68 -13.64 20.29
CA LYS A 129 -11.34 -13.06 20.49
C LYS A 129 -11.37 -11.53 20.35
N ILE A 130 -11.97 -11.02 19.26
CA ILE A 130 -12.10 -9.56 19.00
C ILE A 130 -12.96 -8.87 20.08
N THR A 131 -14.03 -9.52 20.54
CA THR A 131 -14.88 -8.99 21.61
C THR A 131 -14.15 -8.92 22.94
N ASN A 132 -13.28 -9.87 23.24
CA ASN A 132 -12.47 -9.87 24.45
C ASN A 132 -11.47 -8.70 24.45
N ILE A 133 -10.83 -8.39 23.32
CA ILE A 133 -9.96 -7.21 23.18
C ILE A 133 -10.73 -5.94 23.57
N ASN A 134 -11.92 -5.74 22.99
CA ASN A 134 -12.75 -4.58 23.30
C ASN A 134 -13.11 -4.53 24.80
N LYS A 135 -13.62 -5.62 25.39
CA LYS A 135 -14.02 -5.70 26.79
C LYS A 135 -12.85 -5.47 27.74
N ASN A 136 -11.71 -6.10 27.50
CA ASN A 136 -10.52 -5.98 28.35
C ASN A 136 -9.95 -4.56 28.32
N ALA A 137 -10.06 -3.87 27.18
CA ALA A 137 -9.62 -2.48 27.07
C ALA A 137 -10.57 -1.50 27.77
N ILE A 138 -11.88 -1.61 27.57
CA ILE A 138 -12.90 -0.67 28.10
C ILE A 138 -12.85 -0.58 29.65
N VAL A 139 -12.57 -1.67 30.35
CA VAL A 139 -12.56 -1.69 31.82
C VAL A 139 -11.33 -1.03 32.44
N LEU A 140 -10.33 -0.64 31.64
CA LEU A 140 -9.08 -0.06 32.16
C LEU A 140 -9.25 1.39 32.66
N SER A 141 -10.28 2.12 32.23
CA SER A 141 -10.57 3.48 32.68
C SER A 141 -12.01 3.90 32.39
N ASP A 142 -12.59 4.68 33.31
CA ASP A 142 -13.90 5.34 33.14
C ASP A 142 -13.88 6.48 32.08
N LYS A 143 -12.69 6.97 31.74
CA LYS A 143 -12.50 7.96 30.68
C LYS A 143 -12.56 7.37 29.26
N ILE A 144 -12.69 6.07 29.10
CA ILE A 144 -12.79 5.43 27.80
C ILE A 144 -14.24 5.51 27.31
N LEU A 145 -14.45 6.21 26.19
CA LEU A 145 -15.75 6.28 25.52
C LEU A 145 -16.03 4.99 24.75
N ASP A 146 -15.10 4.54 23.93
CA ASP A 146 -15.22 3.33 23.14
C ASP A 146 -13.86 2.74 22.82
N VAL A 147 -13.86 1.45 22.52
CA VAL A 147 -12.72 0.74 21.92
C VAL A 147 -13.22 0.01 20.71
N ARG A 148 -12.65 0.33 19.55
CA ARG A 148 -12.83 -0.45 18.33
C ARG A 148 -11.74 -1.50 18.25
N ALA A 149 -12.16 -2.77 18.22
CA ALA A 149 -11.30 -3.88 17.83
C ALA A 149 -11.86 -4.46 16.52
N ALA A 150 -11.06 -4.53 15.48
CA ALA A 150 -11.49 -5.11 14.21
C ALA A 150 -10.37 -5.96 13.60
N TYR A 151 -10.78 -7.06 12.97
CA TYR A 151 -9.93 -7.98 12.23
C TYR A 151 -10.55 -8.20 10.85
N ASN A 152 -9.73 -8.09 9.80
CA ASN A 152 -10.11 -8.33 8.43
C ASN A 152 -9.07 -9.24 7.76
N TYR A 153 -9.53 -10.18 6.96
CA TYR A 153 -8.64 -11.00 6.14
C TYR A 153 -9.14 -11.10 4.71
N LEU A 154 -8.24 -11.36 3.79
CA LEU A 154 -8.56 -11.70 2.41
C LEU A 154 -7.68 -12.86 1.93
N HIS A 155 -8.30 -13.89 1.41
CA HIS A 155 -7.62 -14.92 0.65
C HIS A 155 -7.61 -14.53 -0.82
N VAL A 156 -6.44 -14.25 -1.36
CA VAL A 156 -6.24 -13.81 -2.74
C VAL A 156 -5.85 -15.01 -3.59
N ASN A 157 -6.64 -15.29 -4.62
CA ASN A 157 -6.31 -16.28 -5.63
C ASN A 157 -6.34 -15.59 -7.00
N LYS A 158 -5.23 -15.63 -7.72
CA LYS A 158 -5.13 -15.05 -9.06
C LYS A 158 -4.46 -16.02 -10.01
N ILE A 159 -4.91 -16.00 -11.25
CA ILE A 159 -4.26 -16.67 -12.36
C ILE A 159 -4.02 -15.67 -13.48
N PHE A 160 -2.86 -15.73 -14.11
CA PHE A 160 -2.57 -14.95 -15.31
C PHE A 160 -2.09 -15.89 -16.41
N MET A 161 -2.72 -15.81 -17.57
CA MET A 161 -2.39 -16.61 -18.72
C MET A 161 -2.24 -15.75 -19.97
N SER A 162 -1.22 -16.04 -20.76
CA SER A 162 -1.03 -15.54 -22.11
C SER A 162 -0.55 -16.68 -23.02
N ASN A 163 -0.13 -16.40 -24.25
CA ASN A 163 0.52 -17.42 -25.09
C ASN A 163 1.85 -17.93 -24.53
N LYS A 164 2.50 -17.15 -23.67
CA LYS A 164 3.83 -17.43 -23.11
C LYS A 164 3.84 -17.61 -21.59
N LYS A 165 2.80 -17.15 -20.91
CA LYS A 165 2.75 -17.19 -19.44
C LYS A 165 1.63 -18.09 -18.92
N ASP A 166 1.94 -18.85 -17.90
CA ASP A 166 0.99 -19.59 -17.05
C ASP A 166 1.40 -19.36 -15.59
N LEU A 167 0.77 -18.33 -14.96
CA LEU A 167 1.12 -17.91 -13.61
C LEU A 167 -0.07 -18.12 -12.69
N GLU A 168 0.17 -18.66 -11.50
CA GLU A 168 -0.83 -18.79 -10.45
C GLU A 168 -0.27 -18.33 -9.12
N GLN A 169 -1.09 -17.66 -8.32
CA GLN A 169 -0.75 -17.32 -6.95
C GLN A 169 -1.94 -17.46 -6.01
N SER A 170 -1.65 -17.90 -4.80
CA SER A 170 -2.61 -18.01 -3.71
C SER A 170 -1.91 -17.60 -2.42
N TYR A 171 -2.41 -16.55 -1.76
CA TYR A 171 -1.89 -16.06 -0.49
C TYR A 171 -3.00 -15.44 0.35
N LEU A 172 -2.74 -15.28 1.64
CA LEU A 172 -3.68 -14.67 2.56
C LEU A 172 -2.99 -13.52 3.27
N TRP A 173 -3.66 -12.38 3.29
CA TRP A 173 -3.27 -11.28 4.14
C TRP A 173 -4.35 -10.98 5.19
N SER A 174 -3.90 -10.46 6.32
CA SER A 174 -4.78 -9.99 7.38
C SER A 174 -4.34 -8.63 7.86
N GLU A 175 -5.32 -7.87 8.35
CA GLU A 175 -5.13 -6.62 9.06
C GLU A 175 -5.98 -6.59 10.32
N GLY A 176 -5.47 -5.91 11.34
CA GLY A 176 -6.16 -5.69 12.60
C GLY A 176 -6.00 -4.26 13.07
N ILE A 177 -6.95 -3.79 13.86
CA ILE A 177 -6.87 -2.49 14.54
C ILE A 177 -7.40 -2.60 15.95
N VAL A 178 -6.69 -1.97 16.87
CA VAL A 178 -7.16 -1.64 18.22
C VAL A 178 -7.12 -0.13 18.33
N GLN A 179 -8.28 0.50 18.47
CA GLN A 179 -8.42 1.95 18.61
C GLN A 179 -9.16 2.25 19.91
N CYS A 180 -8.59 3.11 20.74
CA CYS A 180 -9.18 3.57 21.98
C CYS A 180 -9.53 5.06 21.86
N ILE A 181 -10.77 5.41 22.17
CA ILE A 181 -11.27 6.78 22.22
C ILE A 181 -11.50 7.14 23.69
N THR A 182 -10.85 8.19 24.15
CA THR A 182 -10.92 8.69 25.51
C THR A 182 -11.50 10.09 25.56
N THR A 183 -12.12 10.46 26.69
CA THR A 183 -12.67 11.79 26.89
C THR A 183 -12.41 12.26 28.33
N ASN A 184 -12.34 13.56 28.46
CA ASN A 184 -12.62 14.27 29.69
C ASN A 184 -13.77 15.26 29.40
N GLU A 185 -14.17 16.09 30.35
CA GLU A 185 -15.28 17.02 30.16
C GLU A 185 -15.04 18.08 29.04
N GLU A 186 -13.78 18.31 28.69
CA GLU A 186 -13.36 19.39 27.79
C GLU A 186 -12.95 18.88 26.40
N ASP A 187 -12.41 17.63 26.30
CA ASP A 187 -11.75 17.15 25.08
C ASP A 187 -11.97 15.65 24.85
N THR A 188 -11.85 15.26 23.59
CA THR A 188 -11.88 13.86 23.15
C THR A 188 -10.61 13.55 22.34
N ARG A 189 -9.92 12.49 22.74
CA ARG A 189 -8.68 12.04 22.10
C ARG A 189 -8.80 10.57 21.72
N PHE A 190 -7.92 10.13 20.87
CA PHE A 190 -7.83 8.72 20.51
C PHE A 190 -6.38 8.32 20.27
N ASN A 191 -6.15 7.04 20.44
CA ASN A 191 -4.96 6.36 19.94
C ASN A 191 -5.36 5.07 19.27
N TYR A 192 -4.56 4.60 18.34
CA TYR A 192 -4.75 3.32 17.69
C TYR A 192 -3.41 2.64 17.41
N LYS A 193 -3.48 1.32 17.30
CA LYS A 193 -2.40 0.50 16.76
C LYS A 193 -2.97 -0.42 15.70
N VAL A 194 -2.26 -0.54 14.61
CA VAL A 194 -2.62 -1.38 13.46
C VAL A 194 -1.66 -2.53 13.35
N PHE A 195 -2.14 -3.60 12.77
CA PHE A 195 -1.43 -4.86 12.58
C PHE A 195 -1.71 -5.35 11.18
N SER A 196 -0.71 -5.83 10.48
CA SER A 196 -0.90 -6.29 9.11
C SER A 196 0.19 -7.27 8.69
N GLY A 197 -0.09 -8.02 7.63
CA GLY A 197 0.90 -8.93 7.06
C GLY A 197 0.29 -10.10 6.32
N LEU A 198 1.15 -10.95 5.80
CA LEU A 198 0.80 -12.26 5.27
C LEU A 198 0.63 -13.25 6.44
N LYS A 199 -0.41 -13.01 7.22
CA LYS A 199 -0.75 -13.72 8.47
C LYS A 199 -2.22 -14.14 8.45
N GLY A 200 -2.59 -15.10 9.28
CA GLY A 200 -3.97 -15.53 9.50
C GLY A 200 -4.56 -14.99 10.80
N VAL A 201 -5.26 -15.86 11.55
CA VAL A 201 -5.94 -15.48 12.81
C VAL A 201 -4.95 -15.15 13.93
N GLU A 202 -3.71 -15.63 13.83
CA GLU A 202 -2.63 -15.38 14.80
C GLU A 202 -2.34 -13.89 15.01
N ILE A 203 -2.68 -13.01 14.06
CA ILE A 203 -2.54 -11.55 14.22
C ILE A 203 -3.37 -10.99 15.37
N ILE A 204 -4.45 -11.67 15.77
CA ILE A 204 -5.33 -11.24 16.86
C ILE A 204 -4.59 -11.30 18.20
N ASP A 205 -3.65 -12.22 18.38
CA ASP A 205 -2.87 -12.35 19.60
C ASP A 205 -1.88 -11.16 19.75
N GLU A 206 -1.38 -10.63 18.63
CA GLU A 206 -0.60 -9.38 18.60
C GLU A 206 -1.48 -8.17 19.00
N MET A 207 -2.71 -8.12 18.50
CA MET A 207 -3.69 -7.08 18.87
C MET A 207 -3.99 -7.11 20.36
N GLU A 208 -4.21 -8.29 20.93
CA GLU A 208 -4.50 -8.44 22.37
C GLU A 208 -3.33 -7.95 23.23
N SER A 209 -2.10 -8.24 22.86
CA SER A 209 -0.90 -7.81 23.57
C SER A 209 -0.72 -6.29 23.61
N SER A 210 -1.31 -5.55 22.67
CA SER A 210 -1.18 -4.10 22.55
C SER A 210 -2.17 -3.28 23.38
N ILE A 211 -3.18 -3.90 23.99
CA ILE A 211 -4.31 -3.21 24.65
C ILE A 211 -3.82 -2.15 25.63
N LYS A 212 -2.90 -2.53 26.52
CA LYS A 212 -2.41 -1.62 27.56
C LYS A 212 -1.70 -0.40 26.96
N GLU A 213 -0.83 -0.61 25.98
CA GLU A 213 -0.09 0.46 25.29
C GLU A 213 -1.06 1.44 24.61
N VAL A 214 -2.05 0.92 23.86
CA VAL A 214 -3.02 1.73 23.13
C VAL A 214 -3.85 2.57 24.09
N VAL A 215 -4.32 1.98 25.20
CA VAL A 215 -5.14 2.67 26.20
C VAL A 215 -4.34 3.70 26.97
N ASP A 216 -3.16 3.35 27.47
CA ASP A 216 -2.30 4.27 28.25
C ASP A 216 -1.93 5.51 27.40
N THR A 217 -1.63 5.32 26.11
CA THR A 217 -1.34 6.43 25.22
C THR A 217 -2.56 7.29 24.93
N ALA A 218 -3.74 6.69 24.73
CA ALA A 218 -4.99 7.43 24.53
C ALA A 218 -5.36 8.29 25.79
N LEU A 219 -5.17 7.75 26.98
CA LEU A 219 -5.39 8.47 28.23
C LEU A 219 -4.40 9.64 28.39
N LYS A 220 -3.13 9.41 28.11
CA LYS A 220 -2.10 10.46 28.10
C LYS A 220 -2.39 11.58 27.08
N ALA A 221 -2.99 11.23 25.96
CA ALA A 221 -3.33 12.19 24.90
C ALA A 221 -4.34 13.27 25.38
N LEU A 222 -5.11 13.01 26.45
CA LEU A 222 -5.98 14.01 27.06
C LEU A 222 -5.20 15.19 27.70
N GLU A 223 -3.91 15.00 27.97
CA GLU A 223 -3.01 16.05 28.50
C GLU A 223 -2.20 16.72 27.38
N ALA A 224 -2.37 16.30 26.13
CA ALA A 224 -1.62 16.80 25.00
C ALA A 224 -1.91 18.29 24.73
N LYS A 225 -0.85 19.03 24.40
CA LYS A 225 -0.93 20.45 24.08
C LYS A 225 -0.73 20.64 22.57
N PRO A 226 -1.25 21.75 21.98
CA PRO A 226 -0.89 22.13 20.62
C PRO A 226 0.60 22.47 20.55
N ILE A 227 1.24 22.13 19.41
CA ILE A 227 2.62 22.50 19.16
C ILE A 227 2.72 23.98 18.76
N ILE A 228 3.82 24.63 19.11
CA ILE A 228 4.12 25.96 18.59
C ILE A 228 4.68 25.77 17.17
N PRO A 229 4.11 26.44 16.13
CA PRO A 229 4.62 26.30 14.78
C PRO A 229 6.09 26.73 14.64
N GLY A 230 6.90 25.89 13.99
CA GLY A 230 8.33 26.15 13.86
C GLY A 230 9.10 25.07 13.09
N MET A 231 10.42 25.28 12.95
CA MET A 231 11.35 24.29 12.42
C MET A 231 11.97 23.51 13.56
N TYR A 232 11.87 22.18 13.51
CA TYR A 232 12.32 21.30 14.57
C TYR A 232 13.18 20.15 14.06
N ASP A 233 14.09 19.71 14.86
CA ASP A 233 14.73 18.41 14.70
C ASP A 233 13.73 17.35 15.19
N VAL A 234 13.46 16.36 14.36
CA VAL A 234 12.50 15.30 14.67
C VAL A 234 13.11 13.92 14.44
N ILE A 235 12.59 12.95 15.17
CA ILE A 235 12.73 11.53 14.86
C ILE A 235 11.33 11.05 14.44
N CYS A 236 11.21 10.53 13.23
CA CYS A 236 9.99 9.90 12.76
C CYS A 236 10.01 8.41 13.11
N SER A 237 8.94 7.89 13.71
CA SER A 237 8.78 6.44 13.92
C SER A 237 8.79 5.67 12.59
N PRO A 238 8.96 4.34 12.58
CA PRO A 238 8.88 3.53 11.37
C PRO A 238 7.61 3.77 10.54
N GLU A 239 6.49 3.93 11.20
CA GLU A 239 5.19 4.19 10.57
C GLU A 239 5.14 5.59 9.96
N VAL A 240 5.65 6.61 10.63
CA VAL A 240 5.75 7.99 10.09
C VAL A 240 6.80 8.05 8.98
N SER A 241 7.90 7.33 9.11
CA SER A 241 8.90 7.15 8.04
C SER A 241 8.26 6.51 6.80
N GLY A 242 7.42 5.49 7.00
CA GLY A 242 6.63 4.85 5.95
C GLY A 242 5.63 5.80 5.30
N LEU A 243 4.93 6.63 6.08
CA LEU A 243 4.07 7.67 5.54
C LEU A 243 4.87 8.66 4.65
N ILE A 244 6.06 9.06 5.08
CA ILE A 244 6.94 9.93 4.30
C ILE A 244 7.39 9.22 3.01
N ALA A 245 7.83 7.95 3.08
CA ALA A 245 8.24 7.20 1.90
C ALA A 245 7.10 7.08 0.89
N HIS A 246 5.89 6.82 1.36
CA HIS A 246 4.69 6.65 0.54
C HIS A 246 4.20 7.99 -0.03
N GLU A 247 3.94 8.98 0.82
CA GLU A 247 3.29 10.24 0.43
C GLU A 247 4.28 11.27 -0.10
N ALA A 248 5.47 11.39 0.52
CA ALA A 248 6.42 12.39 0.09
C ALA A 248 7.06 12.09 -1.25
N PHE A 249 7.21 10.82 -1.62
CA PHE A 249 7.93 10.49 -2.85
C PHE A 249 7.39 9.28 -3.60
N GLY A 250 6.65 8.37 -2.98
CA GLY A 250 6.11 7.18 -3.60
C GLY A 250 5.16 7.49 -4.76
N HIS A 251 4.21 8.39 -4.56
CA HIS A 251 3.31 8.84 -5.63
C HIS A 251 4.04 9.63 -6.72
N GLY A 252 5.08 10.38 -6.36
CA GLY A 252 5.87 11.18 -7.28
C GLY A 252 6.69 10.36 -8.28
N VAL A 253 6.88 9.06 -8.03
CA VAL A 253 7.65 8.15 -8.91
C VAL A 253 6.80 7.12 -9.63
N GLU A 254 5.48 7.19 -9.56
CA GLU A 254 4.58 6.38 -10.39
C GLU A 254 4.66 6.83 -11.85
N MET A 255 5.21 5.98 -12.74
CA MET A 255 5.64 6.38 -14.08
C MET A 255 4.49 6.69 -15.06
N ASP A 256 3.25 6.30 -14.77
CA ASP A 256 2.09 6.78 -15.52
C ASP A 256 1.85 8.29 -15.34
N MET A 257 2.33 8.87 -14.22
CA MET A 257 2.35 10.31 -14.00
C MET A 257 3.46 11.02 -14.79
N PHE A 258 4.55 10.31 -15.10
CA PHE A 258 5.61 10.82 -16.01
C PHE A 258 5.09 11.04 -17.43
N LEU A 259 4.25 10.11 -17.92
CA LEU A 259 3.61 10.23 -19.22
C LEU A 259 2.62 11.39 -19.31
N LYS A 260 1.96 11.70 -18.22
CA LYS A 260 1.00 12.79 -18.10
C LYS A 260 1.64 14.14 -17.77
N GLU A 261 2.98 14.19 -17.64
CA GLU A 261 3.74 15.37 -17.19
C GLU A 261 3.23 15.95 -15.86
N ARG A 262 2.88 15.03 -14.94
CA ARG A 262 2.33 15.35 -13.63
C ARG A 262 3.23 15.00 -12.46
N ALA A 263 4.46 14.55 -12.73
CA ALA A 263 5.46 14.24 -11.71
C ALA A 263 6.80 14.85 -12.07
N LYS A 264 7.27 15.76 -11.21
CA LYS A 264 8.56 16.46 -11.36
C LYS A 264 9.76 15.53 -11.28
N ALA A 265 9.62 14.39 -10.59
CA ALA A 265 10.67 13.39 -10.40
C ALA A 265 11.28 12.90 -11.72
N LYS A 266 10.52 12.87 -12.82
CA LYS A 266 11.02 12.52 -14.16
C LYS A 266 12.27 13.32 -14.56
N GLU A 267 12.33 14.61 -14.22
CA GLU A 267 13.41 15.51 -14.59
C GLU A 267 14.67 15.32 -13.71
N TYR A 268 14.54 14.58 -12.60
CA TYR A 268 15.58 14.41 -11.59
C TYR A 268 16.19 13.01 -11.57
N ILE A 269 15.81 12.14 -12.48
CA ILE A 269 16.43 10.81 -12.62
C ILE A 269 17.95 11.00 -12.85
N GLY A 270 18.75 10.29 -12.04
CA GLY A 270 20.22 10.42 -12.02
C GLY A 270 20.75 11.54 -11.14
N GLN A 271 19.89 12.36 -10.50
CA GLN A 271 20.31 13.48 -9.66
C GLN A 271 20.14 13.18 -8.16
N HIS A 272 20.90 13.88 -7.33
CA HIS A 272 20.77 13.85 -5.88
C HIS A 272 19.52 14.60 -5.41
N ILE A 273 18.56 13.87 -4.83
CA ILE A 273 17.32 14.43 -4.30
C ILE A 273 17.16 14.22 -2.79
N ALA A 274 17.99 13.38 -2.19
CA ALA A 274 17.98 13.04 -0.78
C ALA A 274 19.38 13.05 -0.19
N SER A 275 19.49 12.91 1.15
CA SER A 275 20.74 12.67 1.85
C SER A 275 21.43 11.40 1.31
N PRO A 276 22.75 11.33 1.24
CA PRO A 276 23.49 10.11 0.86
C PRO A 276 23.23 8.90 1.77
N LEU A 277 22.62 9.10 2.93
CA LEU A 277 22.21 8.03 3.82
C LEU A 277 20.93 7.31 3.34
N VAL A 278 20.16 7.95 2.46
CA VAL A 278 18.82 7.48 2.06
C VAL A 278 18.92 6.53 0.89
N THR A 279 18.47 5.30 1.09
CA THR A 279 18.07 4.36 0.04
C THR A 279 16.59 4.05 0.22
N MET A 280 15.81 4.15 -0.86
CA MET A 280 14.37 3.90 -0.86
C MET A 280 14.04 2.82 -1.88
N ARG A 281 13.17 1.89 -1.50
CA ARG A 281 12.72 0.79 -2.35
C ARG A 281 11.22 0.75 -2.47
N ASP A 282 10.77 0.15 -3.55
CA ASP A 282 9.41 -0.37 -3.71
C ASP A 282 9.45 -1.70 -4.47
N GLY A 283 8.68 -2.66 -4.02
CA GLY A 283 8.56 -3.91 -4.75
C GLY A 283 7.86 -5.02 -3.99
N ALA A 284 7.20 -5.90 -4.73
CA ALA A 284 6.52 -7.05 -4.15
C ALA A 284 7.48 -8.08 -3.53
N THR A 285 8.78 -8.02 -3.87
CA THR A 285 9.83 -8.89 -3.34
C THR A 285 10.88 -8.15 -2.52
N SER A 286 10.74 -6.82 -2.36
CA SER A 286 11.70 -5.99 -1.61
C SER A 286 11.71 -6.35 -0.13
N GLU A 287 10.53 -6.55 0.45
CA GLU A 287 10.32 -7.02 1.83
C GLU A 287 9.04 -7.86 1.85
N ARG A 288 9.01 -8.93 2.69
CA ARG A 288 7.83 -9.78 2.79
C ARG A 288 6.79 -9.15 3.70
N HIS A 289 5.80 -8.50 3.10
CA HIS A 289 4.69 -7.90 3.84
C HIS A 289 3.37 -8.03 3.04
N MET A 290 2.32 -7.33 3.46
CA MET A 290 0.95 -7.44 2.95
C MET A 290 0.84 -7.26 1.43
N SER A 291 1.69 -6.42 0.81
CA SER A 291 1.69 -6.17 -0.64
C SER A 291 2.72 -7.01 -1.41
N SER A 292 3.14 -8.14 -0.85
CA SER A 292 4.00 -9.11 -1.54
C SER A 292 3.17 -10.10 -2.36
N TYR A 293 3.60 -10.35 -3.59
CA TYR A 293 2.96 -11.28 -4.52
C TYR A 293 3.96 -11.83 -5.54
N LEU A 294 3.60 -12.91 -6.22
CA LEU A 294 4.41 -13.49 -7.29
C LEU A 294 4.37 -12.63 -8.56
N PHE A 295 3.18 -12.12 -8.94
CA PHE A 295 2.97 -11.28 -10.12
C PHE A 295 1.87 -10.24 -9.88
N ASP A 296 1.98 -9.11 -10.57
CA ASP A 296 0.99 -8.03 -10.54
C ASP A 296 -0.25 -8.33 -11.40
N ASP A 297 -1.20 -7.40 -11.47
CA ASP A 297 -2.45 -7.57 -12.21
C ASP A 297 -2.30 -7.49 -13.74
N GLU A 298 -1.07 -7.41 -14.23
CA GLU A 298 -0.72 -7.46 -15.66
C GLU A 298 0.22 -8.64 -15.99
N GLY A 299 0.44 -9.55 -15.03
CA GLY A 299 1.28 -10.74 -15.20
C GLY A 299 2.78 -10.46 -15.24
N VAL A 300 3.21 -9.33 -14.72
CA VAL A 300 4.63 -9.03 -14.50
C VAL A 300 5.05 -9.57 -13.15
N LEU A 301 6.17 -10.31 -13.10
CA LEU A 301 6.69 -10.83 -11.83
C LEU A 301 7.03 -9.68 -10.89
N GLY A 302 6.71 -9.88 -9.62
CA GLY A 302 7.10 -8.96 -8.55
C GLY A 302 8.62 -8.77 -8.51
N GLN A 303 9.05 -7.55 -8.30
CA GLN A 303 10.45 -7.16 -8.31
C GLN A 303 10.81 -6.43 -7.02
N ASP A 304 12.10 -6.13 -6.89
CA ASP A 304 12.69 -5.26 -5.87
C ASP A 304 13.32 -4.07 -6.58
N THR A 305 12.60 -2.95 -6.60
CA THR A 305 12.98 -1.74 -7.33
C THR A 305 13.64 -0.74 -6.39
N VAL A 306 14.90 -0.39 -6.65
CA VAL A 306 15.60 0.68 -5.94
C VAL A 306 15.23 2.01 -6.57
N ILE A 307 14.41 2.80 -5.89
CA ILE A 307 13.95 4.12 -6.33
C ILE A 307 15.02 5.18 -6.08
N ILE A 308 15.52 5.25 -4.85
CA ILE A 308 16.62 6.12 -4.45
C ILE A 308 17.77 5.23 -3.98
N ASP A 309 18.96 5.46 -4.51
CA ASP A 309 20.19 4.78 -4.09
C ASP A 309 21.17 5.81 -3.55
N LYS A 310 21.40 5.78 -2.24
CA LYS A 310 22.32 6.70 -1.55
C LYS A 310 22.11 8.16 -1.95
N GLY A 311 20.85 8.58 -1.92
CA GLY A 311 20.41 9.94 -2.23
C GLY A 311 20.17 10.24 -3.70
N VAL A 312 20.53 9.35 -4.62
CA VAL A 312 20.36 9.53 -6.07
C VAL A 312 19.07 8.87 -6.54
N LEU A 313 18.19 9.60 -7.21
CA LEU A 313 17.00 9.04 -7.85
C LEU A 313 17.42 8.17 -9.04
N LYS A 314 17.04 6.89 -9.03
CA LYS A 314 17.41 5.91 -10.05
C LYS A 314 16.32 5.70 -11.10
N CYS A 315 15.10 5.47 -10.67
CA CYS A 315 13.96 5.17 -11.53
C CYS A 315 12.64 5.41 -10.80
N GLY A 316 11.53 5.24 -11.51
CA GLY A 316 10.19 5.11 -10.91
C GLY A 316 9.69 3.67 -10.91
N ILE A 317 8.43 3.49 -10.53
CA ILE A 317 7.67 2.23 -10.58
C ILE A 317 6.65 2.30 -11.71
N SER A 318 6.39 1.18 -12.39
CA SER A 318 5.58 1.19 -13.61
C SER A 318 4.60 0.04 -13.73
N ASP A 319 3.45 0.33 -14.33
CA ASP A 319 2.60 -0.62 -15.03
C ASP A 319 3.16 -0.93 -16.43
N THR A 320 2.61 -1.95 -17.08
CA THR A 320 3.07 -2.40 -18.40
C THR A 320 2.95 -1.31 -19.47
N LEU A 321 1.83 -0.58 -19.52
CA LEU A 321 1.60 0.41 -20.57
C LEU A 321 2.50 1.64 -20.41
N SER A 322 2.71 2.06 -19.16
CA SER A 322 3.64 3.17 -18.88
C SER A 322 5.08 2.79 -19.24
N ALA A 323 5.51 1.58 -18.88
CA ALA A 323 6.84 1.08 -19.25
C ALA A 323 7.03 1.03 -20.76
N LEU A 324 6.07 0.45 -21.51
CA LEU A 324 6.12 0.39 -22.97
C LEU A 324 6.26 1.77 -23.61
N LYS A 325 5.51 2.77 -23.15
CA LYS A 325 5.57 4.14 -23.70
C LYS A 325 6.88 4.86 -23.39
N LEU A 326 7.49 4.55 -22.27
CA LEU A 326 8.76 5.16 -21.85
C LEU A 326 9.98 4.40 -22.37
N GLY A 327 9.79 3.24 -23.02
CA GLY A 327 10.88 2.38 -23.49
C GLY A 327 11.61 1.68 -22.33
N GLU A 328 10.94 1.49 -21.19
CA GLU A 328 11.48 0.89 -19.98
C GLU A 328 10.91 -0.52 -19.77
N LYS A 329 11.51 -1.29 -18.85
CA LYS A 329 10.96 -2.56 -18.40
C LYS A 329 9.93 -2.31 -17.29
N PRO A 330 8.80 -3.05 -17.30
CA PRO A 330 7.82 -2.93 -16.22
C PRO A 330 8.40 -3.46 -14.89
N THR A 331 8.06 -2.78 -13.80
CA THR A 331 8.59 -3.08 -12.47
C THR A 331 7.72 -4.04 -11.64
N GLY A 332 6.60 -4.53 -12.21
CA GLY A 332 5.67 -5.40 -11.49
C GLY A 332 4.78 -4.64 -10.51
N ASN A 333 4.43 -3.40 -10.87
CA ASN A 333 3.61 -2.49 -10.08
C ASN A 333 2.27 -2.16 -10.75
N GLY A 334 1.85 -2.92 -11.75
CA GLY A 334 0.56 -2.76 -12.41
C GLY A 334 -0.57 -3.34 -11.56
N LYS A 335 -1.30 -2.50 -10.81
CA LYS A 335 -2.37 -2.95 -9.90
C LYS A 335 -3.72 -2.36 -10.28
N ARG A 336 -4.78 -3.14 -10.05
CA ARG A 336 -6.20 -2.78 -10.26
C ARG A 336 -6.92 -2.71 -8.91
N GLU A 337 -7.88 -1.81 -8.78
CA GLU A 337 -8.83 -1.85 -7.66
C GLU A 337 -9.70 -3.11 -7.73
N SER A 338 -10.17 -3.45 -8.94
CA SER A 338 -10.96 -4.66 -9.22
C SER A 338 -10.80 -5.10 -10.67
N PHE A 339 -11.34 -6.28 -11.01
CA PHE A 339 -11.35 -6.77 -12.40
C PHE A 339 -12.13 -5.85 -13.36
N GLU A 340 -13.00 -4.98 -12.87
CA GLU A 340 -13.73 -4.00 -13.68
C GLU A 340 -12.96 -2.69 -13.94
N ARG A 341 -11.80 -2.52 -13.30
CA ARG A 341 -11.01 -1.29 -13.36
C ARG A 341 -9.70 -1.49 -14.13
N LYS A 342 -9.18 -0.39 -14.63
CA LYS A 342 -7.89 -0.37 -15.34
C LYS A 342 -6.72 -0.56 -14.35
N ALA A 343 -5.62 -1.18 -14.82
CA ALA A 343 -4.36 -1.18 -14.09
C ALA A 343 -3.65 0.18 -14.19
N TYR A 344 -3.00 0.57 -13.11
CA TYR A 344 -2.14 1.76 -13.02
C TYR A 344 -0.84 1.39 -12.32
N SER A 345 0.19 2.22 -12.49
CA SER A 345 1.39 2.16 -11.66
C SER A 345 1.02 2.45 -10.21
N ARG A 346 1.24 1.51 -9.31
CA ARG A 346 0.88 1.61 -7.90
C ARG A 346 1.99 1.05 -7.02
N MET A 347 2.23 1.72 -5.92
CA MET A 347 3.15 1.24 -4.88
C MET A 347 2.78 -0.17 -4.38
N THR A 348 3.78 -0.87 -3.86
CA THR A 348 3.65 -2.20 -3.23
C THR A 348 4.15 -2.15 -1.79
N ASN A 349 5.35 -2.63 -1.50
CA ASN A 349 6.02 -2.45 -0.21
C ASN A 349 7.03 -1.32 -0.38
N THR A 350 6.68 -0.11 0.08
CA THR A 350 7.45 1.13 -0.12
C THR A 350 8.10 1.53 1.18
N PHE A 351 9.44 1.65 1.21
CA PHE A 351 10.13 1.92 2.46
C PHE A 351 11.54 2.51 2.26
N PHE A 352 12.04 3.17 3.30
CA PHE A 352 13.46 3.49 3.42
C PHE A 352 14.22 2.31 4.00
N GLU A 353 15.40 2.01 3.47
CA GLU A 353 16.29 0.99 4.03
C GLU A 353 16.83 1.41 5.40
N LYS A 354 17.14 0.40 6.23
CA LYS A 354 17.76 0.61 7.53
C LYS A 354 19.19 1.13 7.42
N GLY A 355 19.56 1.97 8.39
CA GLY A 355 20.92 2.43 8.61
C GLY A 355 21.63 1.65 9.70
N TYR A 356 22.37 2.38 10.56
CA TYR A 356 23.23 1.78 11.58
C TYR A 356 23.05 2.38 12.97
N CYS A 357 22.20 3.41 13.13
CA CYS A 357 22.04 4.11 14.40
C CYS A 357 21.07 3.35 15.32
N LYS A 358 21.26 3.45 16.62
CA LYS A 358 20.25 3.04 17.60
C LYS A 358 19.33 4.21 17.94
N LEU A 359 18.05 3.93 18.22
CA LEU A 359 17.07 4.96 18.56
C LEU A 359 17.54 5.84 19.73
N GLU A 360 18.17 5.25 20.74
CA GLU A 360 18.68 5.98 21.90
C GLU A 360 19.79 6.96 21.52
N GLU A 361 20.63 6.64 20.53
CA GLU A 361 21.67 7.54 20.01
C GLU A 361 21.04 8.70 19.25
N MET A 362 19.98 8.43 18.48
CA MET A 362 19.24 9.45 17.77
C MET A 362 18.57 10.42 18.75
N ILE A 363 17.91 9.92 19.81
CA ILE A 363 17.32 10.75 20.86
C ILE A 363 18.38 11.62 21.56
N LYS A 364 19.53 11.03 21.92
CA LYS A 364 20.64 11.76 22.55
C LYS A 364 21.22 12.87 21.69
N SER A 365 21.05 12.79 20.37
CA SER A 365 21.57 13.76 19.42
C SER A 365 20.68 15.02 19.25
N ILE A 366 19.56 15.11 19.99
CA ILE A 366 18.61 16.23 19.90
C ILE A 366 18.63 17.02 21.21
N ASP A 367 19.00 18.29 21.14
CA ASP A 367 18.91 19.21 22.29
C ASP A 367 17.46 19.61 22.57
N TYR A 368 16.70 19.96 21.53
CA TYR A 368 15.26 20.22 21.60
C TYR A 368 14.58 19.82 20.28
N GLY A 369 13.58 18.99 20.38
CA GLY A 369 12.83 18.48 19.24
C GLY A 369 11.77 17.46 19.64
N PHE A 370 11.39 16.58 18.69
CA PHE A 370 10.27 15.67 18.90
C PHE A 370 10.51 14.29 18.27
N LEU A 371 9.93 13.27 18.91
CA LEU A 371 9.69 11.98 18.27
C LEU A 371 8.23 11.99 17.77
N LEU A 372 8.04 11.85 16.46
CA LEU A 372 6.75 11.82 15.81
C LEU A 372 6.25 10.39 15.67
N ASP A 373 4.97 10.15 16.01
CA ASP A 373 4.42 8.81 16.03
C ASP A 373 2.92 8.79 15.70
N VAL A 374 2.42 7.62 15.29
CA VAL A 374 1.02 7.38 14.89
C VAL A 374 0.62 8.26 13.69
N PRO A 375 1.00 7.86 12.45
CA PRO A 375 0.63 8.57 11.23
C PRO A 375 -0.88 8.52 11.02
N MET A 376 -1.47 9.61 10.52
CA MET A 376 -2.90 9.70 10.25
C MET A 376 -3.23 9.80 8.76
N SER A 377 -2.56 10.68 8.05
CA SER A 377 -2.73 10.88 6.62
C SER A 377 -1.58 11.68 6.04
N GLY A 378 -1.39 11.58 4.74
CA GLY A 378 -0.42 12.38 4.01
C GLY A 378 -0.96 12.81 2.66
N MET A 379 -0.30 13.80 2.08
CA MET A 379 -0.58 14.28 0.73
C MET A 379 0.68 14.91 0.14
N GLU A 380 0.98 14.53 -1.10
CA GLU A 380 2.01 15.16 -1.92
C GLU A 380 1.38 15.84 -3.14
N ASP A 381 1.97 16.95 -3.57
CA ASP A 381 1.79 17.45 -4.92
C ASP A 381 3.00 17.04 -5.79
N PRO A 382 2.89 16.00 -6.64
CA PRO A 382 4.01 15.53 -7.44
C PRO A 382 4.57 16.56 -8.43
N LYS A 383 3.80 17.59 -8.78
CA LYS A 383 4.24 18.66 -9.68
C LYS A 383 5.14 19.68 -9.02
N SER A 384 4.84 20.04 -7.77
CA SER A 384 5.57 21.07 -7.04
C SER A 384 6.41 20.53 -5.88
N TRP A 385 6.22 19.23 -5.52
CA TRP A 385 6.87 18.59 -4.39
C TRP A 385 6.56 19.21 -3.02
N GLY A 386 5.39 19.83 -2.89
CA GLY A 386 4.85 20.19 -1.60
C GLY A 386 4.34 18.96 -0.86
N ILE A 387 4.62 18.86 0.43
CA ILE A 387 4.16 17.77 1.28
C ILE A 387 3.45 18.29 2.51
N GLN A 388 2.39 17.57 2.91
CA GLN A 388 1.73 17.68 4.19
C GLN A 388 1.48 16.28 4.74
N CYS A 389 1.96 16.00 5.96
CA CYS A 389 1.64 14.79 6.70
C CYS A 389 0.99 15.16 8.02
N MET A 390 -0.08 14.46 8.37
CA MET A 390 -0.72 14.54 9.68
C MET A 390 -0.26 13.37 10.54
N VAL A 391 0.16 13.69 11.75
CA VAL A 391 0.67 12.75 12.75
C VAL A 391 -0.09 12.98 14.04
N ASN A 392 -0.45 11.92 14.75
CA ASN A 392 -1.27 12.08 15.95
C ASN A 392 -0.46 12.63 17.11
N PHE A 393 0.79 12.18 17.30
CA PHE A 393 1.60 12.52 18.46
C PHE A 393 2.99 13.02 18.12
N ALA A 394 3.45 14.00 18.91
CA ALA A 394 4.85 14.37 19.03
C ALA A 394 5.26 14.27 20.50
N TYR A 395 6.23 13.44 20.80
CA TYR A 395 6.81 13.30 22.15
C TYR A 395 8.01 14.22 22.25
N GLU A 396 8.02 15.13 23.26
CA GLU A 396 9.08 16.10 23.45
C GLU A 396 10.42 15.43 23.80
N ILE A 397 11.47 15.81 23.07
CA ILE A 397 12.86 15.49 23.38
C ILE A 397 13.53 16.79 23.84
N LYS A 398 14.16 16.74 25.02
CA LYS A 398 14.95 17.84 25.57
C LYS A 398 16.22 17.32 26.21
N ASP A 399 17.36 17.95 25.90
CA ASP A 399 18.68 17.58 26.40
C ASP A 399 18.98 16.07 26.21
N GLY A 400 18.63 15.54 25.03
CA GLY A 400 18.84 14.14 24.66
C GLY A 400 17.95 13.12 25.37
N LYS A 401 16.79 13.53 25.90
CA LYS A 401 15.87 12.65 26.65
C LYS A 401 14.42 12.94 26.30
N LEU A 402 13.59 11.89 26.28
CA LEU A 402 12.12 12.05 26.26
C LEU A 402 11.67 12.62 27.60
N THR A 403 10.91 13.73 27.56
CA THR A 403 10.41 14.41 28.78
C THR A 403 9.10 13.82 29.31
N GLY A 404 8.44 12.99 28.49
CA GLY A 404 7.11 12.46 28.77
C GLY A 404 5.95 13.37 28.39
N LYS A 405 6.22 14.62 27.91
CA LYS A 405 5.17 15.51 27.37
C LYS A 405 4.76 15.09 25.98
N ILE A 406 3.48 15.23 25.67
CA ILE A 406 2.87 14.92 24.38
C ILE A 406 2.24 16.18 23.78
N PHE A 407 2.39 16.30 22.47
CA PHE A 407 1.74 17.32 21.67
C PHE A 407 0.88 16.64 20.60
N SER A 408 -0.32 17.19 20.33
CA SER A 408 -1.31 16.63 19.39
C SER A 408 -2.37 17.67 19.04
N PRO A 409 -2.91 17.70 17.83
CA PRO A 409 -2.41 17.01 16.62
C PRO A 409 -1.18 17.70 16.04
N ILE A 410 -0.46 17.03 15.13
CA ILE A 410 0.75 17.55 14.49
C ILE A 410 0.56 17.56 12.97
N VAL A 411 0.92 18.65 12.35
CA VAL A 411 1.00 18.79 10.89
C VAL A 411 2.45 19.05 10.50
N LEU A 412 3.05 18.10 9.78
CA LEU A 412 4.35 18.26 9.13
C LEU A 412 4.13 18.80 7.73
N THR A 413 4.80 19.90 7.39
CA THR A 413 4.74 20.51 6.06
C THR A 413 6.13 20.81 5.53
N GLY A 414 6.29 20.81 4.20
CA GLY A 414 7.57 21.16 3.61
C GLY A 414 7.64 20.93 2.11
N TYR A 415 8.88 20.99 1.63
CA TYR A 415 9.27 20.66 0.28
C TYR A 415 10.03 19.31 0.33
N VAL A 416 9.59 18.36 -0.49
CA VAL A 416 10.07 16.96 -0.42
C VAL A 416 11.59 16.83 -0.46
N PRO A 417 12.33 17.45 -1.41
CA PRO A 417 13.81 17.36 -1.41
C PRO A 417 14.46 17.96 -0.19
N ASP A 418 13.91 19.02 0.41
CA ASP A 418 14.48 19.62 1.61
C ASP A 418 14.35 18.67 2.79
N LEU A 419 13.19 18.01 2.93
CA LEU A 419 12.95 16.99 3.94
C LEU A 419 13.93 15.82 3.75
N LEU A 420 13.96 15.22 2.55
CA LEU A 420 14.80 14.06 2.27
C LEU A 420 16.31 14.35 2.40
N LYS A 421 16.77 15.54 2.02
CA LYS A 421 18.17 15.99 2.20
C LYS A 421 18.51 16.28 3.66
N SER A 422 17.53 16.63 4.50
CA SER A 422 17.75 16.89 5.92
C SER A 422 17.92 15.62 6.75
N ILE A 423 17.65 14.43 6.19
CA ILE A 423 17.80 13.16 6.90
C ILE A 423 19.29 12.97 7.27
N SER A 424 19.56 12.93 8.58
CA SER A 424 20.90 12.94 9.15
C SER A 424 21.26 11.67 9.93
N MET A 425 20.27 10.90 10.35
CA MET A 425 20.45 9.59 11.00
C MET A 425 19.32 8.64 10.59
N ILE A 426 19.64 7.36 10.48
CA ILE A 426 18.71 6.27 10.13
C ILE A 426 18.99 5.09 11.05
N SER A 427 17.95 4.53 11.67
CA SER A 427 18.10 3.40 12.61
C SER A 427 18.38 2.08 11.90
N ASP A 428 18.82 1.08 12.68
CA ASP A 428 19.19 -0.26 12.20
C ASP A 428 18.01 -1.26 12.23
N GLU A 429 16.83 -0.82 12.60
CA GLU A 429 15.60 -1.61 12.59
C GLU A 429 14.61 -1.06 11.59
N ILE A 430 13.83 -1.94 10.96
CA ILE A 430 12.80 -1.60 9.98
C ILE A 430 11.49 -2.25 10.41
N CYS A 431 10.39 -1.51 10.24
CA CYS A 431 9.05 -2.03 10.39
C CYS A 431 8.18 -1.55 9.22
N LEU A 432 7.37 -2.45 8.66
CA LEU A 432 6.38 -2.12 7.65
C LEU A 432 4.97 -2.31 8.21
N GLU A 433 4.04 -1.55 7.67
CA GLU A 433 2.63 -1.58 8.00
C GLU A 433 1.79 -1.51 6.71
N GLY A 434 0.68 -2.24 6.63
CA GLY A 434 -0.15 -2.37 5.41
C GLY A 434 -1.65 -2.35 5.67
N SER A 435 -2.11 -1.85 6.81
CA SER A 435 -3.55 -1.77 7.12
C SER A 435 -4.31 -0.75 6.27
N GLY A 436 -3.60 0.20 5.67
CA GLY A 436 -4.18 1.23 4.84
C GLY A 436 -4.55 0.77 3.42
N ALA A 437 -5.14 1.69 2.67
CA ALA A 437 -5.37 1.56 1.24
C ALA A 437 -4.93 2.85 0.54
N CYS A 438 -4.17 2.70 -0.53
CA CYS A 438 -3.71 3.83 -1.33
C CYS A 438 -4.73 4.14 -2.42
N GLY A 439 -5.18 5.40 -2.49
CA GLY A 439 -6.09 5.90 -3.52
C GLY A 439 -5.35 6.55 -4.68
N LYS A 440 -5.88 6.43 -5.90
CA LYS A 440 -5.39 7.15 -7.07
C LYS A 440 -6.55 7.55 -7.96
N GLY A 441 -6.40 8.69 -8.66
CA GLY A 441 -7.44 9.16 -9.55
C GLY A 441 -8.76 9.41 -8.82
N TYR A 442 -9.86 8.94 -9.38
CA TYR A 442 -11.17 9.09 -8.78
C TYR A 442 -11.56 7.83 -7.95
N LYS A 443 -11.01 7.75 -6.72
CA LYS A 443 -11.38 6.72 -5.72
C LYS A 443 -11.07 5.29 -6.15
N GLU A 444 -9.95 5.04 -6.79
CA GLU A 444 -9.46 3.68 -7.05
C GLU A 444 -8.44 3.30 -5.97
N TYR A 445 -8.77 2.31 -5.16
CA TYR A 445 -7.99 1.90 -4.00
C TYR A 445 -7.28 0.57 -4.23
N VAL A 446 -6.03 0.47 -3.78
CA VAL A 446 -5.27 -0.79 -3.74
C VAL A 446 -4.61 -0.97 -2.39
N LYS A 447 -4.39 -2.23 -1.98
CA LYS A 447 -3.60 -2.55 -0.80
C LYS A 447 -2.12 -2.28 -1.07
N VAL A 448 -1.47 -1.65 -0.10
CA VAL A 448 -0.04 -1.32 -0.10
C VAL A 448 0.52 -1.58 1.29
N SER A 449 1.84 -1.66 1.39
CA SER A 449 2.54 -1.58 2.67
C SER A 449 3.57 -0.47 2.59
N SER A 450 3.74 0.25 3.67
CA SER A 450 4.79 1.26 3.78
C SER A 450 5.47 1.17 5.14
N GLY A 451 6.69 1.65 5.23
CA GLY A 451 7.44 1.60 6.47
C GLY A 451 8.84 2.14 6.33
N GLY A 452 9.67 1.77 7.26
CA GLY A 452 11.06 2.14 7.29
C GLY A 452 11.69 1.97 8.65
N PRO A 453 12.89 2.53 8.84
CA PRO A 453 13.55 2.72 10.11
C PRO A 453 13.05 4.00 10.80
N TYR A 454 13.47 4.24 12.04
CA TYR A 454 13.45 5.58 12.58
C TYR A 454 14.38 6.47 11.74
N ILE A 455 13.90 7.66 11.36
CA ILE A 455 14.71 8.65 10.64
C ILE A 455 14.77 9.97 11.42
N LYS A 456 15.96 10.56 11.55
CA LYS A 456 16.13 11.92 12.07
C LYS A 456 16.19 12.90 10.92
N ALA A 457 15.31 13.89 10.96
CA ALA A 457 15.21 14.94 9.93
C ALA A 457 14.95 16.31 10.58
N ARG A 458 15.02 17.38 9.78
CA ARG A 458 14.62 18.71 10.18
C ARG A 458 13.43 19.17 9.37
N VAL A 459 12.32 19.43 10.04
CA VAL A 459 11.02 19.66 9.39
C VAL A 459 10.26 20.82 10.04
N ARG A 460 9.28 21.36 9.29
CA ARG A 460 8.34 22.33 9.81
C ARG A 460 7.14 21.59 10.41
N LEU A 461 6.85 21.91 11.67
CA LEU A 461 5.66 21.41 12.38
C LEU A 461 4.73 22.58 12.73
N GLY A 462 3.42 22.27 12.78
CA GLY A 462 2.38 23.19 13.21
C GLY A 462 1.10 22.48 13.61
#